data_d528e814c07ff6bc141d385b1bc9e95b
#
_entry.id   d528e814c07ff6bc141d385b1bc9e95b
#
_cell.length_a   1.000
_cell.length_b   1.000
_cell.length_c   1.000
_cell.angle_alpha   90.00
_cell.angle_beta   90.00
_cell.angle_gamma   90.00
#
_symmetry.space_group_name_H-M   'P 1'
#
loop_
_entity.id
_entity.type
_entity.pdbx_description
1 polymer ?
#
loop_
_entity_poly.entity_id
_entity_poly.type
_entity_poly.pdbx_seq_one_letter_code
_entity_poly.pdbx_strand_id
1 'polypeptide(L)'
;MPKKYTCKAKFGERMIGFDPLPGLILTPTDEEKEILGFTAHKVHVSFEDKSKEEYDIWYTNDIKIHDPNWPNPYKEIDGVLLDYRVALKGISMHISLSGISENAVDSSKFYVPKDFVNVEVDTMNAIFDEYLKMEF
;
A
#
# COMPACT_ATOMS: atom_id res chain seq x y z
N MET A 1 14.23 12.31 23.88
CA MET A 1 13.06 11.79 23.25
C MET A 1 12.96 12.26 21.81
N PRO A 2 12.76 11.36 20.84
CA PRO A 2 12.67 11.78 19.45
C PRO A 2 11.43 12.67 19.23
N LYS A 3 11.56 13.63 18.31
CA LYS A 3 10.44 14.44 17.89
C LYS A 3 9.42 13.60 17.13
N LYS A 4 8.16 14.00 17.22
CA LYS A 4 7.06 13.37 16.48
C LYS A 4 6.78 14.19 15.23
N TYR A 5 6.75 13.53 14.10
CA TYR A 5 6.56 14.18 12.80
C TYR A 5 5.29 13.73 12.12
N THR A 6 4.71 14.60 11.34
CA THR A 6 3.57 14.29 10.48
C THR A 6 3.78 14.93 9.12
N CYS A 7 3.26 14.29 8.08
CA CYS A 7 3.15 14.93 6.77
C CYS A 7 1.78 14.66 6.17
N LYS A 8 1.33 15.58 5.32
CA LYS A 8 0.06 15.45 4.62
C LYS A 8 0.33 15.50 3.13
N ALA A 9 -0.27 14.58 2.38
CA ALA A 9 -0.21 14.57 0.93
C ALA A 9 -1.60 14.80 0.37
N LYS A 10 -1.69 15.52 -0.74
CA LYS A 10 -2.94 15.69 -1.49
C LYS A 10 -3.16 14.45 -2.35
N PHE A 11 -4.43 14.18 -2.68
CA PHE A 11 -4.75 13.09 -3.59
C PHE A 11 -3.97 13.24 -4.91
N GLY A 12 -3.33 12.15 -5.33
CA GLY A 12 -2.50 12.15 -6.53
C GLY A 12 -1.08 12.65 -6.33
N GLU A 13 -0.76 13.25 -5.17
CA GLU A 13 0.58 13.69 -4.84
C GLU A 13 1.42 12.49 -4.40
N ARG A 14 2.74 12.55 -4.70
CA ARG A 14 3.65 11.48 -4.25
C ARG A 14 3.67 11.40 -2.73
N MET A 15 3.30 10.23 -2.22
CA MET A 15 3.30 9.96 -0.77
C MET A 15 4.56 9.24 -0.34
N ILE A 16 4.84 9.31 0.95
CA ILE A 16 5.70 8.34 1.61
C ILE A 16 4.95 7.02 1.60
N GLY A 17 5.54 6.01 1.07
CA GLY A 17 4.85 4.74 0.97
C GLY A 17 5.72 3.69 0.36
N PHE A 18 5.08 2.81 -0.34
CA PHE A 18 5.71 1.61 -0.88
C PHE A 18 6.74 1.94 -1.95
N ASP A 19 7.79 1.14 -1.98
CA ASP A 19 8.81 1.24 -3.01
C ASP A 19 8.20 0.96 -4.37
N PRO A 20 8.70 1.61 -5.45
CA PRO A 20 8.27 1.25 -6.79
C PRO A 20 8.69 -0.18 -7.14
N LEU A 21 7.95 -0.82 -8.03
CA LEU A 21 8.25 -2.15 -8.55
C LEU A 21 8.63 -2.02 -10.04
N PRO A 22 9.89 -1.73 -10.36
CA PRO A 22 10.31 -1.52 -11.75
C PRO A 22 10.11 -2.78 -12.59
N GLY A 23 9.59 -2.61 -13.80
CA GLY A 23 9.33 -3.73 -14.71
C GLY A 23 8.17 -4.61 -14.33
N LEU A 24 7.28 -4.12 -13.46
CA LEU A 24 6.07 -4.85 -13.03
C LEU A 24 5.19 -5.20 -14.21
N ILE A 25 4.80 -6.47 -14.29
CA ILE A 25 3.86 -6.98 -15.29
C ILE A 25 2.67 -7.60 -14.56
N LEU A 26 1.48 -7.08 -14.81
CA LEU A 26 0.24 -7.58 -14.22
C LEU A 26 -0.52 -8.36 -15.29
N THR A 27 -0.74 -9.65 -15.04
CA THR A 27 -1.46 -10.53 -15.95
C THR A 27 -2.76 -10.97 -15.31
N PRO A 28 -3.91 -10.44 -15.75
CA PRO A 28 -5.20 -10.88 -15.26
C PRO A 28 -5.43 -12.37 -15.53
N THR A 29 -6.12 -13.05 -14.63
CA THR A 29 -6.49 -14.45 -14.79
C THR A 29 -8.01 -14.60 -14.65
N ASP A 30 -8.52 -15.77 -15.00
CA ASP A 30 -9.95 -16.09 -14.82
C ASP A 30 -10.22 -16.75 -13.46
N GLU A 31 -9.22 -16.86 -12.61
CA GLU A 31 -9.39 -17.49 -11.31
C GLU A 31 -10.03 -16.57 -10.29
N GLU A 32 -10.99 -17.11 -9.58
CA GLU A 32 -11.70 -16.41 -8.51
C GLU A 32 -11.77 -17.31 -7.28
N LYS A 33 -11.85 -16.69 -6.12
CA LYS A 33 -12.16 -17.37 -4.86
C LYS A 33 -12.84 -16.41 -3.91
N GLU A 34 -13.38 -16.94 -2.83
CA GLU A 34 -13.96 -16.11 -1.78
C GLU A 34 -12.89 -15.78 -0.74
N ILE A 35 -12.75 -14.49 -0.44
CA ILE A 35 -11.90 -13.99 0.65
C ILE A 35 -12.77 -13.07 1.50
N LEU A 36 -12.92 -13.38 2.77
CA LEU A 36 -13.71 -12.57 3.73
C LEU A 36 -15.16 -12.30 3.25
N GLY A 37 -15.74 -13.23 2.50
CA GLY A 37 -17.08 -13.07 1.95
C GLY A 37 -17.17 -12.28 0.65
N PHE A 38 -16.04 -11.79 0.13
CA PHE A 38 -15.98 -11.08 -1.13
C PHE A 38 -15.47 -11.98 -2.25
N THR A 39 -15.96 -11.74 -3.47
CA THR A 39 -15.41 -12.40 -4.65
C THR A 39 -14.07 -11.78 -4.99
N ALA A 40 -13.01 -12.56 -4.85
CA ALA A 40 -11.65 -12.14 -5.14
C ALA A 40 -11.20 -12.65 -6.51
N HIS A 41 -10.52 -11.77 -7.25
CA HIS A 41 -9.96 -12.05 -8.57
C HIS A 41 -8.45 -12.14 -8.48
N LYS A 42 -7.86 -13.14 -9.13
CA LYS A 42 -6.41 -13.33 -9.13
C LYS A 42 -5.76 -12.59 -10.28
N VAL A 43 -4.67 -11.89 -9.96
CA VAL A 43 -3.76 -11.30 -10.94
C VAL A 43 -2.38 -11.91 -10.71
N HIS A 44 -1.77 -12.43 -11.77
CA HIS A 44 -0.39 -12.93 -11.71
C HIS A 44 0.58 -11.77 -11.85
N VAL A 45 1.54 -11.68 -10.93
CA VAL A 45 2.57 -10.63 -10.93
C VAL A 45 3.89 -11.23 -11.38
N SER A 46 4.44 -10.64 -12.41
CA SER A 46 5.78 -10.99 -12.91
C SER A 46 6.56 -9.70 -13.17
N PHE A 47 7.81 -9.85 -13.56
CA PHE A 47 8.70 -8.71 -13.79
C PHE A 47 9.49 -8.92 -15.07
N GLU A 48 9.90 -7.82 -15.70
CA GLU A 48 10.81 -7.88 -16.83
C GLU A 48 12.13 -8.55 -16.44
N ASP A 49 12.60 -8.28 -15.22
CA ASP A 49 13.75 -8.97 -14.64
C ASP A 49 13.33 -10.36 -14.18
N LYS A 50 13.73 -11.39 -14.92
CA LYS A 50 13.35 -12.77 -14.65
C LYS A 50 14.01 -13.37 -13.40
N SER A 51 14.94 -12.68 -12.77
CA SER A 51 15.51 -13.11 -11.49
C SER A 51 14.60 -12.81 -10.32
N LYS A 52 13.63 -11.92 -10.49
CA LYS A 52 12.66 -11.58 -9.45
C LYS A 52 11.59 -12.66 -9.32
N GLU A 53 11.20 -12.96 -8.08
CA GLU A 53 10.17 -13.93 -7.78
C GLU A 53 8.81 -13.46 -8.31
N GLU A 54 8.09 -14.35 -8.97
CA GLU A 54 6.72 -14.14 -9.39
C GLU A 54 5.76 -14.54 -8.26
N TYR A 55 4.61 -13.90 -8.21
CA TYR A 55 3.60 -14.19 -7.20
C TYR A 55 2.21 -13.80 -7.70
N ASP A 56 1.19 -14.22 -6.96
CA ASP A 56 -0.19 -13.87 -7.26
C ASP A 56 -0.72 -12.89 -6.23
N ILE A 57 -1.58 -12.00 -6.67
CA ILE A 57 -2.31 -11.08 -5.81
C ILE A 57 -3.80 -11.23 -6.06
N TRP A 58 -4.60 -10.81 -5.08
CA TRP A 58 -6.04 -10.93 -5.12
C TRP A 58 -6.69 -9.60 -4.81
N TYR A 59 -7.69 -9.22 -5.59
CA TYR A 59 -8.45 -8.00 -5.38
C TYR A 59 -9.95 -8.26 -5.51
N THR A 60 -10.79 -7.35 -5.02
CA THR A 60 -12.24 -7.45 -5.16
C THR A 60 -12.82 -6.16 -5.72
N ASN A 61 -13.89 -6.32 -6.50
CA ASN A 61 -14.73 -5.21 -6.96
C ASN A 61 -15.98 -5.04 -6.11
N ASP A 62 -16.16 -5.88 -5.11
CA ASP A 62 -17.35 -5.83 -4.23
C ASP A 62 -17.30 -4.65 -3.26
N ILE A 63 -16.12 -4.07 -3.05
CA ILE A 63 -15.94 -2.87 -2.24
C ILE A 63 -15.72 -1.70 -3.20
N LYS A 64 -16.61 -0.71 -3.16
CA LYS A 64 -16.57 0.42 -4.09
C LYS A 64 -15.77 1.58 -3.51
N ILE A 65 -14.52 1.71 -3.93
CA ILE A 65 -13.64 2.83 -3.59
C ILE A 65 -13.07 3.37 -4.90
N HIS A 66 -13.13 4.69 -5.06
CA HIS A 66 -12.56 5.34 -6.24
C HIS A 66 -11.03 5.30 -6.18
N ASP A 67 -10.41 4.77 -7.24
CA ASP A 67 -8.96 4.71 -7.42
C ASP A 67 -8.24 4.21 -6.15
N PRO A 68 -8.54 2.99 -5.67
CA PRO A 68 -8.06 2.53 -4.36
C PRO A 68 -6.55 2.32 -4.31
N ASN A 69 -5.87 2.19 -5.45
CA ASN A 69 -4.46 1.84 -5.53
C ASN A 69 -3.56 3.00 -5.97
N TRP A 70 -4.08 4.25 -5.94
CA TRP A 70 -3.29 5.39 -6.38
C TRP A 70 -1.95 5.55 -5.63
N PRO A 71 -1.83 5.18 -4.33
CA PRO A 71 -0.58 5.37 -3.59
C PRO A 71 0.33 4.15 -3.61
N ASN A 72 -0.03 3.05 -4.30
CA ASN A 72 0.76 1.83 -4.30
C ASN A 72 1.18 1.42 -5.72
N PRO A 73 2.08 0.43 -5.88
CA PRO A 73 2.57 0.03 -7.19
C PRO A 73 1.54 -0.60 -8.13
N TYR A 74 0.36 -0.98 -7.62
CA TYR A 74 -0.67 -1.68 -8.38
C TYR A 74 -1.75 -0.73 -8.89
N LYS A 75 -1.38 0.45 -9.33
CA LYS A 75 -2.30 1.52 -9.77
C LYS A 75 -3.24 1.08 -10.90
N GLU A 76 -2.83 0.14 -11.72
CA GLU A 76 -3.64 -0.34 -12.85
C GLU A 76 -4.79 -1.25 -12.41
N ILE A 77 -4.77 -1.74 -11.18
CA ILE A 77 -5.84 -2.60 -10.66
C ILE A 77 -6.96 -1.71 -10.15
N ASP A 78 -8.14 -1.83 -10.76
CA ASP A 78 -9.33 -1.11 -10.35
C ASP A 78 -10.15 -1.97 -9.38
N GLY A 79 -9.64 -2.13 -8.18
CA GLY A 79 -10.26 -2.91 -7.13
C GLY A 79 -9.46 -2.87 -5.85
N VAL A 80 -10.10 -3.26 -4.76
CA VAL A 80 -9.48 -3.25 -3.43
C VAL A 80 -8.63 -4.50 -3.26
N LEU A 81 -7.35 -4.32 -2.98
CA LEU A 81 -6.41 -5.43 -2.76
C LEU A 81 -6.73 -6.14 -1.45
N LEU A 82 -6.84 -7.47 -1.51
CA LEU A 82 -7.12 -8.32 -0.35
C LEU A 82 -5.91 -9.14 0.08
N ASP A 83 -5.06 -9.51 -0.88
CA ASP A 83 -3.83 -10.27 -0.62
C ASP A 83 -2.80 -9.82 -1.65
N TYR A 84 -1.68 -9.25 -1.20
CA TYR A 84 -0.70 -8.67 -2.10
C TYR A 84 0.66 -8.52 -1.42
N ARG A 85 1.68 -8.21 -2.21
CA ARG A 85 3.04 -7.98 -1.71
C ARG A 85 3.52 -6.60 -2.10
N VAL A 86 4.19 -5.94 -1.17
CA VAL A 86 4.79 -4.61 -1.36
C VAL A 86 6.13 -4.56 -0.64
N ALA A 87 6.89 -3.53 -0.92
CA ALA A 87 8.12 -3.25 -0.19
C ALA A 87 8.11 -1.81 0.31
N LEU A 88 8.70 -1.58 1.46
CA LEU A 88 8.87 -0.27 2.04
C LEU A 88 10.33 -0.12 2.48
N LYS A 89 11.05 0.80 1.84
CA LYS A 89 12.47 1.04 2.14
C LYS A 89 13.31 -0.25 2.12
N GLY A 90 13.06 -1.10 1.14
CA GLY A 90 13.76 -2.37 0.96
C GLY A 90 13.23 -3.54 1.78
N ILE A 91 12.26 -3.30 2.65
CA ILE A 91 11.66 -4.35 3.47
C ILE A 91 10.45 -4.92 2.74
N SER A 92 10.51 -6.20 2.38
CA SER A 92 9.40 -6.88 1.71
C SER A 92 8.31 -7.27 2.69
N MET A 93 7.07 -7.07 2.29
CA MET A 93 5.89 -7.39 3.10
C MET A 93 4.86 -8.14 2.28
N HIS A 94 4.28 -9.17 2.88
CA HIS A 94 3.10 -9.83 2.36
C HIS A 94 1.90 -9.39 3.20
N ILE A 95 0.95 -8.73 2.58
CA ILE A 95 -0.23 -8.19 3.25
C ILE A 95 -1.44 -9.03 2.87
N SER A 96 -2.11 -9.56 3.88
CA SER A 96 -3.31 -10.38 3.72
C SER A 96 -4.36 -9.84 4.68
N LEU A 97 -5.51 -9.43 4.16
CA LEU A 97 -6.59 -8.92 5.01
C LEU A 97 -7.23 -10.05 5.80
N SER A 98 -7.40 -9.84 7.10
CA SER A 98 -8.02 -10.81 8.00
C SER A 98 -9.42 -10.39 8.47
N GLY A 99 -9.83 -9.16 8.15
CA GLY A 99 -11.16 -8.68 8.48
C GLY A 99 -11.41 -7.29 7.91
N ILE A 100 -12.67 -6.99 7.63
CA ILE A 100 -13.12 -5.70 7.11
C ILE A 100 -14.36 -5.28 7.89
N SER A 101 -14.40 -4.03 8.32
CA SER A 101 -15.57 -3.42 8.91
C SER A 101 -16.00 -2.23 8.08
N GLU A 102 -17.30 -2.17 7.77
CA GLU A 102 -17.91 -1.04 7.06
C GLU A 102 -18.55 -0.03 8.00
N ASN A 103 -18.31 -0.17 9.29
CA ASN A 103 -18.84 0.76 10.29
C ASN A 103 -18.22 2.15 10.10
N ALA A 104 -19.01 3.17 10.43
CA ALA A 104 -18.53 4.54 10.41
C ALA A 104 -17.33 4.71 11.36
N VAL A 105 -16.30 5.37 10.88
CA VAL A 105 -15.11 5.66 11.68
C VAL A 105 -15.21 7.07 12.25
N ASP A 106 -14.96 7.21 13.55
CA ASP A 106 -14.94 8.51 14.21
C ASP A 106 -13.85 9.38 13.59
N SER A 107 -14.22 10.59 13.18
CA SER A 107 -13.28 11.54 12.56
C SER A 107 -12.12 11.90 13.48
N SER A 108 -12.27 11.77 14.79
CA SER A 108 -11.17 12.03 15.73
C SER A 108 -9.98 11.10 15.53
N LYS A 109 -10.18 9.93 14.91
CA LYS A 109 -9.09 8.99 14.61
C LYS A 109 -8.17 9.48 13.51
N PHE A 110 -8.60 10.46 12.73
CA PHE A 110 -7.79 11.09 11.67
C PHE A 110 -7.18 12.43 12.11
N TYR A 111 -7.37 12.78 13.37
CA TYR A 111 -6.86 14.03 13.90
C TYR A 111 -5.38 13.91 14.26
N VAL A 112 -4.59 14.86 13.80
CA VAL A 112 -3.16 14.91 14.10
C VAL A 112 -2.94 15.68 15.40
N PRO A 113 -2.29 15.08 16.42
CA PRO A 113 -1.99 15.80 17.66
C PRO A 113 -1.13 17.05 17.43
N LYS A 114 -1.35 18.07 18.24
CA LYS A 114 -0.67 19.36 18.09
C LYS A 114 0.84 19.30 18.32
N ASP A 115 1.32 18.33 19.07
CA ASP A 115 2.75 18.15 19.36
C ASP A 115 3.53 17.53 18.20
N PHE A 116 2.87 17.16 17.11
CA PHE A 116 3.53 16.65 15.91
C PHE A 116 4.05 17.81 15.06
N VAL A 117 5.26 17.64 14.53
CA VAL A 117 5.87 18.60 13.61
C VAL A 117 5.44 18.25 12.19
N ASN A 118 4.79 19.20 11.50
CA ASN A 118 4.40 19.01 10.10
C ASN A 118 5.62 19.23 9.19
N VAL A 119 5.90 18.25 8.33
CA VAL A 119 7.02 18.31 7.39
C VAL A 119 6.55 17.95 5.98
N GLU A 120 7.33 18.37 4.99
CA GLU A 120 7.10 17.98 3.60
C GLU A 120 7.39 16.49 3.39
N VAL A 121 6.83 15.91 2.33
CA VAL A 121 7.00 14.48 2.01
C VAL A 121 8.48 14.10 1.87
N ASP A 122 9.27 14.90 1.17
CA ASP A 122 10.69 14.62 0.98
C ASP A 122 11.46 14.63 2.31
N THR A 123 11.12 15.56 3.20
CA THR A 123 11.72 15.62 4.53
C THR A 123 11.37 14.38 5.35
N MET A 124 10.12 13.94 5.29
CA MET A 124 9.70 12.73 5.99
C MET A 124 10.42 11.49 5.45
N ASN A 125 10.60 11.39 4.13
CA ASN A 125 11.38 10.30 3.53
C ASN A 125 12.81 10.27 4.06
N ALA A 126 13.45 11.44 4.18
CA ALA A 126 14.80 11.53 4.74
C ALA A 126 14.84 11.07 6.20
N ILE A 127 13.83 11.43 6.99
CA ILE A 127 13.71 10.99 8.38
C ILE A 127 13.57 9.48 8.47
N PHE A 128 12.74 8.87 7.61
CA PHE A 128 12.60 7.42 7.54
C PHE A 128 13.92 6.73 7.19
N ASP A 129 14.64 7.25 6.19
CA ASP A 129 15.92 6.68 5.78
C ASP A 129 16.94 6.68 6.92
N GLU A 130 17.01 7.76 7.66
CA GLU A 130 17.88 7.88 8.84
C GLU A 130 17.48 6.87 9.92
N TYR A 131 16.18 6.79 10.21
CA TYR A 131 15.66 5.87 11.22
C TYR A 131 16.00 4.42 10.90
N LEU A 132 15.80 4.01 9.64
CA LEU A 132 16.09 2.64 9.21
C LEU A 132 17.59 2.32 9.29
N LYS A 133 18.45 3.29 9.07
CA LYS A 133 19.91 3.09 9.23
C LYS A 133 20.30 2.86 10.68
N MET A 134 19.58 3.43 11.63
CA MET A 134 19.88 3.30 13.05
C MET A 134 19.44 1.95 13.63
N GLU A 135 18.44 1.31 13.03
CA GLU A 135 17.90 0.05 13.53
C GLU A 135 18.70 -1.17 13.09
N PHE A 136 19.50 -1.04 12.07
CA PHE A 136 20.19 -2.17 11.45
C PHE A 136 21.70 -1.87 11.32
#